data_673d86255ddba9629492dd7561f67d60
#
_entry.id   673d86255ddba9629492dd7561f67d60
#
_cell.length_a   1.000
_cell.length_b   1.000
_cell.length_c   1.000
_cell.angle_alpha   90.00
_cell.angle_beta   90.00
_cell.angle_gamma   90.00
#
_symmetry.space_group_name_H-M   'P 1'
#
loop_
_entity.id
_entity.type
_entity.pdbx_description
1 polymer ?
#
loop_
_entity_poly.entity_id
_entity_poly.type
_entity_poly.pdbx_seq_one_letter_code
_entity_poly.pdbx_strand_id
1 'polypeptide(L)'
;MRHASERMVRELLRRIDEDKSGLELYISAIEVYKEELRDLLSRRGDSELLQLRHGPGNLTRVDGVDLRGPIRNAEDADELMRLAHLRRTTGDNGVHMHSSRSHLVLQLALRRAGGLFGQLSLVDLAGSERQQRTGGIRRAEAIEINRALSSLGDVMSALIMNAEHVPYRNSKLTALLQPGMRRGCRVVMLVTASPAAIDAPETAAALAFASRARAA
;
A
#
# COMPACT_ATOMS: atom_id res chain seq x y z
N MET A 1 -5.21 9.12 5.82
CA MET A 1 -3.92 8.40 6.04
C MET A 1 -2.69 9.31 6.11
N ARG A 2 -2.62 10.43 5.40
CA ARG A 2 -1.44 11.33 5.33
C ARG A 2 -0.83 11.67 6.70
N HIS A 3 -1.60 12.24 7.64
CA HIS A 3 -1.07 12.62 8.97
C HIS A 3 -0.53 11.43 9.79
N ALA A 4 -1.11 10.24 9.64
CA ALA A 4 -0.60 9.07 10.34
C ALA A 4 0.76 8.63 9.78
N SER A 5 0.93 8.64 8.46
CA SER A 5 2.20 8.32 7.79
C SER A 5 3.29 9.32 8.17
N GLU A 6 2.98 10.63 8.15
CA GLU A 6 3.91 11.70 8.55
C GLU A 6 4.40 11.49 10.01
N ARG A 7 3.49 11.19 10.93
CA ARG A 7 3.86 10.93 12.34
C ARG A 7 4.73 9.69 12.49
N MET A 8 4.40 8.61 11.76
CA MET A 8 5.18 7.37 11.82
C MET A 8 6.59 7.55 11.26
N VAL A 9 6.75 8.28 10.15
CA VAL A 9 8.05 8.57 9.57
C VAL A 9 8.90 9.44 10.51
N ARG A 10 8.32 10.48 11.13
CA ARG A 10 9.01 11.33 12.11
C ARG A 10 9.47 10.52 13.32
N GLU A 11 8.62 9.66 13.86
CA GLU A 11 9.00 8.80 14.99
C GLU A 11 10.11 7.80 14.58
N LEU A 12 10.06 7.28 13.37
CA LEU A 12 11.09 6.39 12.86
C LEU A 12 12.43 7.11 12.71
N LEU A 13 12.45 8.32 12.15
CA LEU A 13 13.66 9.14 12.04
C LEU A 13 14.26 9.46 13.41
N ARG A 14 13.42 9.86 14.38
CA ARG A 14 13.86 10.10 15.76
C ARG A 14 14.56 8.87 16.35
N ARG A 15 13.98 7.67 16.15
CA ARG A 15 14.59 6.41 16.63
C ARG A 15 15.89 6.06 15.91
N ILE A 16 15.99 6.37 14.61
CA ILE A 16 17.22 6.18 13.83
C ILE A 16 18.33 7.08 14.37
N ASP A 17 18.02 8.34 14.71
CA ASP A 17 18.99 9.28 15.26
C ASP A 17 19.49 8.84 16.65
N GLU A 18 18.63 8.24 17.46
CA GLU A 18 18.98 7.67 18.77
C GLU A 18 19.79 6.37 18.65
N ASP A 19 19.56 5.60 17.58
CA ASP A 19 20.25 4.34 17.29
C ASP A 19 21.55 4.59 16.51
N LYS A 20 22.67 4.68 17.22
CA LYS A 20 24.01 4.89 16.65
C LYS A 20 24.50 3.74 15.75
N SER A 21 23.63 2.84 15.31
CA SER A 21 23.97 1.66 14.50
C SER A 21 24.20 1.94 13.01
N GLY A 22 24.05 3.21 12.56
CA GLY A 22 24.23 3.60 11.16
C GLY A 22 23.08 3.15 10.26
N LEU A 23 21.85 3.10 10.80
CA LEU A 23 20.64 2.88 10.01
C LEU A 23 20.32 4.09 9.13
N GLU A 24 19.92 3.83 7.90
CA GLU A 24 19.47 4.82 6.93
C GLU A 24 18.05 4.50 6.47
N LEU A 25 17.20 5.55 6.38
CA LEU A 25 15.84 5.45 5.89
C LEU A 25 15.76 5.77 4.39
N TYR A 26 15.05 4.92 3.66
CA TYR A 26 14.70 5.13 2.25
C TYR A 26 13.19 5.01 2.06
N ILE A 27 12.64 5.77 1.11
CA ILE A 27 11.21 5.84 0.83
C ILE A 27 10.95 5.53 -0.65
N SER A 28 9.95 4.70 -0.93
CA SER A 28 9.33 4.56 -2.23
C SER A 28 7.80 4.64 -2.10
N ALA A 29 7.12 5.09 -3.15
CA ALA A 29 5.67 5.21 -3.17
C ALA A 29 5.12 4.61 -4.47
N ILE A 30 4.30 3.58 -4.36
CA ILE A 30 3.75 2.83 -5.48
C ILE A 30 2.25 2.98 -5.48
N GLU A 31 1.69 3.40 -6.60
CA GLU A 31 0.26 3.35 -6.87
C GLU A 31 -0.10 2.04 -7.54
N VAL A 32 -1.20 1.43 -7.09
CA VAL A 32 -1.83 0.28 -7.74
C VAL A 32 -3.20 0.70 -8.24
N TYR A 33 -3.35 0.75 -9.56
CA TYR A 33 -4.59 1.14 -10.21
C TYR A 33 -4.85 0.25 -11.42
N LYS A 34 -6.02 -0.38 -11.49
CA LYS A 34 -6.42 -1.31 -12.57
C LYS A 34 -5.35 -2.37 -12.89
N GLU A 35 -4.83 -3.01 -11.86
CA GLU A 35 -3.74 -3.99 -12.00
C GLU A 35 -2.47 -3.43 -12.69
N GLU A 36 -2.28 -2.12 -12.69
CA GLU A 36 -1.04 -1.45 -13.08
C GLU A 36 -0.32 -0.90 -11.86
N LEU A 37 1.00 -0.88 -11.91
CA LEU A 37 1.86 -0.33 -10.87
C LEU A 37 2.58 0.89 -11.41
N ARG A 38 2.49 2.02 -10.69
CA ARG A 38 3.17 3.28 -11.04
C ARG A 38 4.04 3.74 -9.90
N ASP A 39 5.26 4.21 -10.20
CA ASP A 39 6.13 4.84 -9.20
C ASP A 39 5.79 6.32 -9.08
N LEU A 40 5.24 6.69 -7.93
CA LEU A 40 4.89 8.08 -7.64
C LEU A 40 6.11 8.96 -7.27
N LEU A 41 7.28 8.35 -7.04
CA LEU A 41 8.52 9.07 -6.73
C LEU A 41 9.57 8.98 -7.84
N SER A 42 9.22 8.43 -9.01
CA SER A 42 10.12 8.30 -10.15
C SER A 42 10.74 9.64 -10.55
N ARG A 43 12.05 9.62 -10.83
CA ARG A 43 12.81 10.75 -11.39
C ARG A 43 12.70 10.83 -12.90
N ARG A 44 12.27 9.74 -13.56
CA ARG A 44 12.24 9.59 -15.02
C ARG A 44 10.94 10.07 -15.67
N GLY A 45 9.95 10.50 -14.86
CA GLY A 45 8.61 10.87 -15.33
C GLY A 45 7.60 9.71 -15.23
N ASP A 46 6.32 10.02 -15.48
CA ASP A 46 5.18 9.16 -15.11
C ASP A 46 4.89 7.98 -16.06
N SER A 47 5.75 7.69 -17.04
CA SER A 47 5.40 6.82 -18.16
C SER A 47 5.83 5.35 -18.03
N GLU A 48 6.70 5.00 -17.10
CA GLU A 48 7.14 3.60 -16.94
C GLU A 48 6.28 2.85 -15.92
N LEU A 49 5.51 1.87 -16.41
CA LEU A 49 4.82 0.91 -15.56
C LEU A 49 5.83 -0.02 -14.89
N LEU A 50 5.74 -0.10 -13.58
CA LEU A 50 6.56 -1.02 -12.80
C LEU A 50 6.15 -2.48 -13.05
N GLN A 51 7.13 -3.37 -12.98
CA GLN A 51 6.90 -4.81 -13.12
C GLN A 51 7.19 -5.56 -11.83
N LEU A 52 6.33 -6.55 -11.54
CA LEU A 52 6.58 -7.50 -10.46
C LEU A 52 7.43 -8.65 -10.98
N ARG A 53 8.50 -8.97 -10.27
CA ARG A 53 9.30 -10.15 -10.50
C ARG A 53 9.38 -11.02 -9.27
N HIS A 54 9.58 -12.30 -9.48
CA HIS A 54 9.76 -13.26 -8.40
C HIS A 54 11.25 -13.54 -8.22
N GLY A 55 11.73 -13.26 -7.03
CA GLY A 55 13.10 -13.54 -6.61
C GLY A 55 13.24 -14.92 -5.95
N PRO A 56 14.42 -15.22 -5.37
CA PRO A 56 14.66 -16.43 -4.60
C PRO A 56 13.62 -16.62 -3.49
N GLY A 57 13.21 -17.87 -3.26
CA GLY A 57 12.14 -18.16 -2.29
C GLY A 57 10.76 -17.67 -2.71
N ASN A 58 10.54 -17.42 -4.01
CA ASN A 58 9.28 -16.96 -4.59
C ASN A 58 8.78 -15.61 -4.02
N LEU A 59 9.69 -14.79 -3.48
CA LEU A 59 9.37 -13.45 -2.99
C LEU A 59 9.17 -12.48 -4.15
N THR A 60 8.10 -11.72 -4.08
CA THR A 60 7.82 -10.67 -5.05
C THR A 60 8.74 -9.47 -4.83
N ARG A 61 9.31 -8.96 -5.93
CA ARG A 61 10.09 -7.72 -6.00
C ARG A 61 9.48 -6.82 -7.05
N VAL A 62 9.67 -5.52 -6.87
CA VAL A 62 9.27 -4.52 -7.86
C VAL A 62 10.52 -4.04 -8.57
N ASP A 63 10.56 -4.26 -9.89
CA ASP A 63 11.64 -3.75 -10.73
C ASP A 63 11.32 -2.33 -11.18
N GLY A 64 12.36 -1.49 -11.23
CA GLY A 64 12.26 -0.12 -11.72
C GLY A 64 11.79 0.92 -10.70
N VAL A 65 11.46 0.51 -9.45
CA VAL A 65 11.05 1.46 -8.41
C VAL A 65 12.21 2.33 -7.94
N ASP A 66 12.01 3.64 -7.89
CA ASP A 66 12.98 4.59 -7.35
C ASP A 66 12.93 4.61 -5.82
N LEU A 67 14.02 4.16 -5.22
CA LEU A 67 14.22 4.23 -3.77
C LEU A 67 14.87 5.57 -3.42
N ARG A 68 14.10 6.46 -2.80
CA ARG A 68 14.53 7.83 -2.46
C ARG A 68 15.17 7.87 -1.09
N GLY A 69 16.39 8.37 -0.99
CA GLY A 69 17.13 8.50 0.27
C GLY A 69 18.64 8.45 0.09
N PRO A 70 19.41 8.40 1.18
CA PRO A 70 18.91 8.32 2.57
C PRO A 70 18.17 9.59 3.01
N ILE A 71 17.05 9.42 3.69
CA ILE A 71 16.25 10.50 4.28
C ILE A 71 16.87 10.87 5.62
N ARG A 72 17.21 12.14 5.79
CA ARG A 72 17.94 12.61 6.98
C ARG A 72 17.12 13.43 7.94
N ASN A 73 16.01 14.00 7.49
CA ASN A 73 15.13 14.86 8.28
C ASN A 73 13.66 14.66 7.90
N ALA A 74 12.77 15.20 8.73
CA ALA A 74 11.34 15.07 8.52
C ALA A 74 10.84 15.87 7.31
N GLU A 75 11.47 16.99 7.01
CA GLU A 75 11.12 17.89 5.91
C GLU A 75 11.29 17.19 4.56
N ASP A 76 12.40 16.49 4.33
CA ASP A 76 12.66 15.71 3.12
C ASP A 76 11.60 14.60 2.95
N ALA A 77 11.25 13.92 4.05
CA ALA A 77 10.22 12.90 4.04
C ALA A 77 8.83 13.48 3.72
N ASP A 78 8.47 14.59 4.35
CA ASP A 78 7.19 15.27 4.14
C ASP A 78 7.06 15.76 2.68
N GLU A 79 8.14 16.24 2.06
CA GLU A 79 8.16 16.64 0.67
C GLU A 79 7.90 15.46 -0.27
N LEU A 80 8.58 14.33 -0.05
CA LEU A 80 8.37 13.12 -0.86
C LEU A 80 6.95 12.57 -0.71
N MET A 81 6.41 12.55 0.50
CA MET A 81 5.04 12.12 0.73
C MET A 81 4.02 13.07 0.07
N ARG A 82 4.27 14.38 0.13
CA ARG A 82 3.44 15.37 -0.57
C ARG A 82 3.48 15.19 -2.08
N LEU A 83 4.66 14.93 -2.66
CA LEU A 83 4.84 14.65 -4.07
C LEU A 83 4.06 13.38 -4.49
N ALA A 84 4.17 12.30 -3.72
CA ALA A 84 3.44 11.07 -3.98
C ALA A 84 1.91 11.31 -3.99
N HIS A 85 1.40 12.04 -3.02
CA HIS A 85 -0.03 12.39 -2.98
C HIS A 85 -0.44 13.26 -4.15
N LEU A 86 0.36 14.25 -4.53
CA LEU A 86 0.08 15.12 -5.67
C LEU A 86 -0.01 14.31 -6.97
N ARG A 87 0.97 13.46 -7.24
CA ARG A 87 1.01 12.63 -8.44
C ARG A 87 -0.11 11.59 -8.48
N ARG A 88 -0.52 11.04 -7.33
CA ARG A 88 -1.69 10.17 -7.23
C ARG A 88 -2.98 10.87 -7.62
N THR A 89 -3.13 12.16 -7.32
CA THR A 89 -4.35 12.93 -7.63
C THR A 89 -4.41 13.45 -9.06
N THR A 90 -3.26 13.65 -9.70
CA THR A 90 -3.17 14.22 -11.07
C THR A 90 -3.17 13.15 -12.17
N GLY A 91 -3.14 11.87 -11.82
CA GLY A 91 -3.24 10.77 -12.78
C GLY A 91 -4.62 10.74 -13.46
N ASP A 92 -4.66 10.95 -14.77
CA ASP A 92 -5.82 10.94 -15.68
C ASP A 92 -6.80 12.12 -15.60
N ASN A 93 -6.68 13.03 -16.57
CA ASN A 93 -7.66 14.02 -17.07
C ASN A 93 -8.54 14.82 -16.09
N GLY A 94 -8.10 15.10 -14.86
CA GLY A 94 -8.58 16.23 -14.06
C GLY A 94 -10.02 16.21 -13.52
N VAL A 95 -10.84 15.18 -13.76
CA VAL A 95 -12.29 15.24 -13.50
C VAL A 95 -12.77 14.38 -12.33
N HIS A 96 -11.97 13.41 -11.83
CA HIS A 96 -12.42 12.51 -10.76
C HIS A 96 -11.35 12.30 -9.69
N MET A 97 -11.77 12.22 -8.43
CA MET A 97 -10.90 11.89 -7.28
C MET A 97 -10.28 10.49 -7.48
N HIS A 98 -9.12 10.45 -8.12
CA HIS A 98 -8.39 9.23 -8.45
C HIS A 98 -7.98 8.46 -7.18
N SER A 99 -7.75 9.18 -6.07
CA SER A 99 -7.32 8.61 -4.80
C SER A 99 -8.31 7.65 -4.15
N SER A 100 -9.62 7.76 -4.43
CA SER A 100 -10.63 6.81 -3.92
C SER A 100 -10.67 5.50 -4.71
N ARG A 101 -9.96 5.41 -5.85
CA ARG A 101 -10.01 4.29 -6.79
C ARG A 101 -8.69 3.57 -6.99
N SER A 102 -7.61 4.13 -6.47
CA SER A 102 -6.28 3.52 -6.50
C SER A 102 -5.81 3.18 -5.08
N HIS A 103 -4.94 2.18 -4.94
CA HIS A 103 -4.27 1.89 -3.68
C HIS A 103 -2.91 2.57 -3.69
N LEU A 104 -2.52 3.17 -2.57
CA LEU A 104 -1.18 3.72 -2.37
C LEU A 104 -0.41 2.82 -1.40
N VAL A 105 0.77 2.39 -1.80
CA VAL A 105 1.71 1.66 -0.96
C VAL A 105 2.97 2.50 -0.79
N LEU A 106 3.12 3.09 0.39
CA LEU A 106 4.33 3.78 0.81
C LEU A 106 5.24 2.77 1.52
N GLN A 107 6.42 2.52 0.98
CA GLN A 107 7.39 1.60 1.55
C GLN A 107 8.54 2.38 2.18
N LEU A 108 8.79 2.11 3.44
CA LEU A 108 9.90 2.64 4.24
C LEU A 108 10.91 1.51 4.42
N ALA A 109 12.07 1.63 3.79
CA ALA A 109 13.14 0.64 3.88
C ALA A 109 14.26 1.16 4.79
N LEU A 110 14.56 0.42 5.84
CA LEU A 110 15.72 0.64 6.69
C LEU A 110 16.90 -0.15 6.15
N ARG A 111 18.01 0.50 5.92
CA ARG A 111 19.24 -0.12 5.43
C ARG A 111 20.41 0.16 6.37
N ARG A 112 21.35 -0.78 6.41
CA ARG A 112 22.60 -0.67 7.15
C ARG A 112 23.71 -1.36 6.37
N ALA A 113 24.86 -0.68 6.20
CA ALA A 113 25.99 -1.21 5.42
C ALA A 113 25.58 -1.73 4.03
N GLY A 114 24.65 -1.02 3.35
CA GLY A 114 24.15 -1.37 2.02
C GLY A 114 23.12 -2.50 1.95
N GLY A 115 22.86 -3.23 3.07
CA GLY A 115 21.86 -4.28 3.17
C GLY A 115 20.50 -3.80 3.69
N LEU A 116 19.42 -4.52 3.36
CA LEU A 116 18.10 -4.29 3.94
C LEU A 116 18.08 -4.83 5.38
N PHE A 117 17.86 -3.94 6.34
CA PHE A 117 17.69 -4.28 7.75
C PHE A 117 16.22 -4.56 8.11
N GLY A 118 15.29 -3.75 7.57
CA GLY A 118 13.86 -3.88 7.81
C GLY A 118 13.03 -3.09 6.83
N GLN A 119 11.75 -3.40 6.76
CA GLN A 119 10.80 -2.71 5.88
C GLN A 119 9.46 -2.52 6.60
N LEU A 120 8.88 -1.34 6.44
CA LEU A 120 7.52 -1.02 6.84
C LEU A 120 6.74 -0.56 5.61
N SER A 121 5.58 -1.17 5.36
CA SER A 121 4.66 -0.75 4.29
C SER A 121 3.43 -0.09 4.91
N LEU A 122 3.18 1.16 4.56
CA LEU A 122 1.98 1.91 4.91
C LEU A 122 1.05 1.91 3.70
N VAL A 123 -0.13 1.33 3.87
CA VAL A 123 -1.05 1.08 2.74
C VAL A 123 -2.32 1.90 2.92
N ASP A 124 -2.63 2.71 1.91
CA ASP A 124 -3.91 3.41 1.76
C ASP A 124 -4.73 2.70 0.69
N LEU A 125 -5.70 1.92 1.13
CA LEU A 125 -6.53 1.15 0.21
C LEU A 125 -7.55 2.05 -0.49
N ALA A 126 -7.88 1.72 -1.73
CA ALA A 126 -9.03 2.29 -2.41
C ALA A 126 -10.32 2.00 -1.63
N GLY A 127 -11.36 2.80 -1.86
CA GLY A 127 -12.64 2.61 -1.21
C GLY A 127 -13.29 1.26 -1.54
N SER A 128 -13.90 0.65 -0.52
CA SER A 128 -14.61 -0.63 -0.64
C SER A 128 -16.10 -0.46 -0.93
N GLU A 129 -16.56 0.80 -1.07
CA GLU A 129 -17.96 1.12 -1.27
C GLU A 129 -18.53 0.47 -2.54
N ARG A 130 -19.73 -0.09 -2.41
CA ARG A 130 -20.48 -0.68 -3.52
C ARG A 130 -20.99 0.43 -4.45
N GLN A 131 -20.35 0.60 -5.60
CA GLN A 131 -20.87 1.53 -6.62
C GLN A 131 -22.12 0.94 -7.30
N GLN A 132 -23.25 1.00 -6.62
CA GLN A 132 -24.51 0.43 -7.12
C GLN A 132 -25.17 1.25 -8.25
N ARG A 133 -24.68 2.47 -8.59
CA ARG A 133 -25.42 3.42 -9.43
C ARG A 133 -24.71 4.01 -10.63
N THR A 134 -23.55 3.50 -11.02
CA THR A 134 -22.83 4.06 -12.19
C THR A 134 -22.68 3.03 -13.29
N GLY A 135 -23.25 3.32 -14.47
CA GLY A 135 -23.18 2.45 -15.66
C GLY A 135 -21.81 2.47 -16.36
N GLY A 136 -21.55 1.45 -17.18
CA GLY A 136 -20.47 1.43 -18.15
C GLY A 136 -19.06 1.29 -17.54
N ILE A 137 -18.15 2.16 -17.96
CA ILE A 137 -16.71 2.13 -17.63
C ILE A 137 -16.45 2.15 -16.11
N ARG A 138 -17.26 2.88 -15.35
CA ARG A 138 -17.15 2.94 -13.88
C ARG A 138 -17.47 1.61 -13.19
N ARG A 139 -18.31 0.78 -13.79
CA ARG A 139 -18.63 -0.55 -13.24
C ARG A 139 -17.46 -1.51 -13.41
N ALA A 140 -16.77 -1.50 -14.54
CA ALA A 140 -15.57 -2.31 -14.76
C ALA A 140 -14.44 -1.96 -13.78
N GLU A 141 -14.21 -0.66 -13.58
CA GLU A 141 -13.23 -0.16 -12.59
C GLU A 141 -13.55 -0.59 -11.16
N ALA A 142 -14.80 -0.48 -10.74
CA ALA A 142 -15.23 -0.92 -9.41
C ALA A 142 -15.05 -2.44 -9.20
N ILE A 143 -15.24 -3.24 -10.26
CA ILE A 143 -15.01 -4.69 -10.22
C ILE A 143 -13.52 -4.98 -9.96
N GLU A 144 -12.60 -4.26 -10.61
CA GLU A 144 -11.16 -4.47 -10.42
C GLU A 144 -10.70 -4.07 -9.03
N ILE A 145 -11.18 -2.92 -8.51
CA ILE A 145 -10.88 -2.48 -7.14
C ILE A 145 -11.38 -3.52 -6.12
N ASN A 146 -12.62 -3.96 -6.26
CA ASN A 146 -13.21 -4.96 -5.36
C ASN A 146 -12.50 -6.32 -5.49
N ARG A 147 -12.01 -6.68 -6.68
CA ARG A 147 -11.19 -7.88 -6.88
C ARG A 147 -9.88 -7.81 -6.10
N ALA A 148 -9.19 -6.68 -6.12
CA ALA A 148 -7.95 -6.49 -5.36
C ALA A 148 -8.20 -6.62 -3.84
N LEU A 149 -9.28 -6.00 -3.32
CA LEU A 149 -9.67 -6.09 -1.91
C LEU A 149 -10.11 -7.51 -1.53
N SER A 150 -10.87 -8.21 -2.39
CA SER A 150 -11.24 -9.61 -2.16
C SER A 150 -10.02 -10.50 -2.11
N SER A 151 -9.07 -10.33 -3.05
CA SER A 151 -7.81 -11.08 -3.07
C SER A 151 -6.98 -10.83 -1.79
N LEU A 152 -7.02 -9.61 -1.24
CA LEU A 152 -6.38 -9.33 0.05
C LEU A 152 -7.05 -10.11 1.18
N GLY A 153 -8.37 -10.21 1.19
CA GLY A 153 -9.12 -11.02 2.15
C GLY A 153 -8.78 -12.51 2.05
N ASP A 154 -8.59 -13.04 0.82
CA ASP A 154 -8.21 -14.43 0.59
C ASP A 154 -6.80 -14.73 1.09
N VAL A 155 -5.84 -13.82 0.85
CA VAL A 155 -4.48 -13.91 1.38
C VAL A 155 -4.49 -13.94 2.91
N MET A 156 -5.25 -13.04 3.54
CA MET A 156 -5.36 -13.00 5.01
C MET A 156 -5.97 -14.29 5.55
N SER A 157 -7.06 -14.77 4.94
CA SER A 157 -7.70 -16.03 5.35
C SER A 157 -6.75 -17.23 5.22
N ALA A 158 -5.99 -17.31 4.13
CA ALA A 158 -5.01 -18.37 3.91
C ALA A 158 -3.86 -18.34 4.95
N LEU A 159 -3.40 -17.14 5.33
CA LEU A 159 -2.38 -16.96 6.38
C LEU A 159 -2.89 -17.40 7.75
N ILE A 160 -4.13 -17.05 8.10
CA ILE A 160 -4.80 -17.46 9.34
C ILE A 160 -4.91 -18.97 9.43
N MET A 161 -5.38 -19.60 8.37
CA MET A 161 -5.58 -21.04 8.29
C MET A 161 -4.26 -21.83 8.18
N ASN A 162 -3.11 -21.14 8.19
CA ASN A 162 -1.81 -21.74 7.92
C ASN A 162 -1.80 -22.56 6.64
N ALA A 163 -2.54 -22.14 5.62
CA ALA A 163 -2.62 -22.84 4.34
C ALA A 163 -1.24 -23.02 3.72
N GLU A 164 -1.02 -24.16 3.07
CA GLU A 164 0.22 -24.44 2.37
C GLU A 164 0.44 -23.46 1.22
N HIS A 165 -0.64 -23.11 0.52
CA HIS A 165 -0.63 -22.13 -0.56
C HIS A 165 -1.36 -20.85 -0.17
N VAL A 166 -0.66 -19.70 -0.26
CA VAL A 166 -1.23 -18.38 -0.05
C VAL A 166 -1.34 -17.65 -1.39
N PRO A 167 -2.56 -17.19 -1.81
CA PRO A 167 -2.83 -16.75 -3.18
C PRO A 167 -2.39 -15.30 -3.43
N TYR A 168 -1.13 -14.96 -3.21
CA TYR A 168 -0.60 -13.60 -3.43
C TYR A 168 -0.71 -13.12 -4.89
N ARG A 169 -0.77 -14.05 -5.86
CA ARG A 169 -0.77 -13.73 -7.29
C ARG A 169 -2.15 -13.36 -7.86
N ASN A 170 -3.20 -13.40 -7.04
CA ASN A 170 -4.56 -13.10 -7.49
C ASN A 170 -4.75 -11.62 -7.84
N SER A 171 -3.92 -10.72 -7.29
CA SER A 171 -3.86 -9.31 -7.68
C SER A 171 -2.44 -8.75 -7.55
N LYS A 172 -2.15 -7.67 -8.26
CA LYS A 172 -0.86 -6.97 -8.12
C LYS A 172 -0.70 -6.33 -6.74
N LEU A 173 -1.78 -5.91 -6.10
CA LEU A 173 -1.76 -5.42 -4.72
C LEU A 173 -1.25 -6.50 -3.76
N THR A 174 -1.84 -7.68 -3.77
CA THR A 174 -1.45 -8.80 -2.89
C THR A 174 -0.04 -9.29 -3.18
N ALA A 175 0.36 -9.34 -4.45
CA ALA A 175 1.71 -9.67 -4.84
C ALA A 175 2.73 -8.62 -4.35
N LEU A 176 2.43 -7.33 -4.46
CA LEU A 176 3.26 -6.23 -3.94
C LEU A 176 3.41 -6.29 -2.41
N LEU A 177 2.35 -6.65 -1.69
CA LEU A 177 2.34 -6.73 -0.24
C LEU A 177 2.92 -8.03 0.32
N GLN A 178 3.17 -9.04 -0.52
CA GLN A 178 3.67 -10.36 -0.12
C GLN A 178 4.87 -10.29 0.86
N PRO A 179 5.92 -9.46 0.64
CA PRO A 179 7.07 -9.41 1.56
C PRO A 179 6.70 -9.03 2.99
N GLY A 180 5.67 -8.18 3.17
CA GLY A 180 5.19 -7.71 4.47
C GLY A 180 4.01 -8.50 5.05
N MET A 181 3.44 -9.43 4.30
CA MET A 181 2.25 -10.22 4.71
C MET A 181 2.53 -11.73 4.81
N ARG A 182 3.79 -12.13 4.90
CA ARG A 182 4.15 -13.54 5.10
C ARG A 182 4.22 -13.88 6.60
N ARG A 183 4.29 -15.17 6.90
CA ARG A 183 4.48 -15.65 8.28
C ARG A 183 5.69 -14.97 8.94
N GLY A 184 5.50 -14.53 10.18
CA GLY A 184 6.51 -13.79 10.93
C GLY A 184 6.51 -12.29 10.73
N CYS A 185 5.73 -11.75 9.79
CA CYS A 185 5.51 -10.31 9.66
C CYS A 185 4.38 -9.84 10.57
N ARG A 186 4.47 -8.58 11.01
CA ARG A 186 3.37 -7.90 11.71
C ARG A 186 2.51 -7.14 10.74
N VAL A 187 1.21 -7.39 10.80
CA VAL A 187 0.20 -6.65 10.03
C VAL A 187 -0.75 -5.95 11.00
N VAL A 188 -0.98 -4.66 10.78
CA VAL A 188 -1.97 -3.87 11.53
C VAL A 188 -2.96 -3.31 10.53
N MET A 189 -4.25 -3.55 10.74
CA MET A 189 -5.32 -3.01 9.92
C MET A 189 -6.09 -1.96 10.70
N LEU A 190 -6.17 -0.74 10.15
CA LEU A 190 -7.00 0.33 10.65
C LEU A 190 -8.31 0.34 9.84
N VAL A 191 -9.42 0.12 10.52
CA VAL A 191 -10.75 0.10 9.91
C VAL A 191 -11.52 1.32 10.36
N THR A 192 -12.00 2.10 9.40
CA THR A 192 -12.83 3.26 9.65
C THR A 192 -14.31 2.88 9.51
N ALA A 193 -15.14 3.31 10.44
CA ALA A 193 -16.56 3.11 10.45
C ALA A 193 -17.29 4.46 10.52
N SER A 194 -18.37 4.60 9.76
CA SER A 194 -19.21 5.79 9.80
C SER A 194 -20.28 5.65 10.89
N PRO A 195 -20.54 6.69 11.69
CA PRO A 195 -21.66 6.68 12.65
C PRO A 195 -23.03 6.95 11.98
N ALA A 196 -23.07 7.34 10.71
CA ALA A 196 -24.29 7.69 10.01
C ALA A 196 -25.09 6.42 9.66
N ALA A 197 -26.40 6.44 9.95
CA ALA A 197 -27.28 5.29 9.70
C ALA A 197 -27.35 4.90 8.22
N ILE A 198 -27.19 5.86 7.30
CA ILE A 198 -27.16 5.62 5.85
C ILE A 198 -25.97 4.75 5.43
N ASP A 199 -24.87 4.79 6.17
CA ASP A 199 -23.63 4.05 5.88
C ASP A 199 -23.57 2.71 6.63
N ALA A 200 -24.62 2.33 7.37
CA ALA A 200 -24.63 1.11 8.17
C ALA A 200 -24.27 -0.17 7.37
N PRO A 201 -24.75 -0.37 6.12
CA PRO A 201 -24.37 -1.54 5.32
C PRO A 201 -22.87 -1.56 4.96
N GLU A 202 -22.28 -0.40 4.64
CA GLU A 202 -20.85 -0.29 4.32
C GLU A 202 -19.99 -0.48 5.57
N THR A 203 -20.41 0.10 6.70
CA THR A 203 -19.76 -0.10 8.00
C THR A 203 -19.78 -1.58 8.40
N ALA A 204 -20.92 -2.28 8.24
CA ALA A 204 -21.02 -3.70 8.51
C ALA A 204 -20.07 -4.53 7.61
N ALA A 205 -19.99 -4.19 6.32
CA ALA A 205 -19.07 -4.85 5.38
C ALA A 205 -17.58 -4.62 5.77
N ALA A 206 -17.22 -3.40 6.15
CA ALA A 206 -15.87 -3.06 6.61
C ALA A 206 -15.49 -3.82 7.89
N LEU A 207 -16.41 -3.91 8.86
CA LEU A 207 -16.20 -4.65 10.10
C LEU A 207 -16.13 -6.17 9.87
N ALA A 208 -16.94 -6.72 8.95
CA ALA A 208 -16.85 -8.12 8.55
C ALA A 208 -15.51 -8.46 7.88
N PHE A 209 -14.97 -7.55 7.04
CA PHE A 209 -13.63 -7.68 6.47
C PHE A 209 -12.55 -7.65 7.56
N ALA A 210 -12.64 -6.70 8.50
CA ALA A 210 -11.73 -6.58 9.63
C ALA A 210 -11.74 -7.79 10.56
N SER A 211 -12.93 -8.36 10.80
CA SER A 211 -13.07 -9.55 11.64
C SER A 211 -12.32 -10.75 11.07
N ARG A 212 -12.27 -10.90 9.75
CA ARG A 212 -11.42 -11.91 9.10
C ARG A 212 -9.94 -11.67 9.33
N ALA A 213 -9.51 -10.41 9.33
CA ALA A 213 -8.11 -10.02 9.57
C ALA A 213 -7.65 -10.26 11.01
N ARG A 214 -8.56 -10.11 11.99
CA ARG A 214 -8.22 -10.24 13.42
C ARG A 214 -7.88 -11.67 13.84
N ALA A 215 -8.37 -12.65 13.14
CA ALA A 215 -8.12 -14.05 13.43
C ALA A 215 -6.73 -14.51 12.91
N ALA A 216 -5.93 -13.62 12.27
CA ALA A 216 -4.54 -13.80 11.85
C ALA A 216 -3.61 -13.30 12.96
#